data_41111ecafd0290394273338ec3f50b72
#
_entry.id   41111ecafd0290394273338ec3f50b72
#
_cell.length_a   1.000
_cell.length_b   1.000
_cell.length_c   1.000
_cell.angle_alpha   90.00
_cell.angle_beta   90.00
_cell.angle_gamma   90.00
#
_symmetry.space_group_name_H-M   'P 1'
#
loop_
_entity.id
_entity.type
_entity.pdbx_description
1 polymer ?
#
loop_
_entity_poly.entity_id
_entity_poly.type
_entity_poly.pdbx_seq_one_letter_code
_entity_poly.pdbx_strand_id
1 'polypeptide(L)'
;MKGIILAGGSGTRLYPLTTVTSKQLLPVYDKPMIYYPLSVLMMAGIRDILIISTPKDLPNFERLLGDGSHYGVRFSYKVQPSPDGLAQAFLLGEEFIAGEPCALVLGDNIFYGNGLGATLRKAVAKAESGEGASVFGYYVDDPERYGVVEFDEDKKAVSIEEKPAHPKSHYEVTGLYFYDEHVVEYAKRVRPSARGELEITDLNRMYLDAGMLNVRTLGRGYAWLDTGTMDSLFEAGEFVRTVQRAQGLPIAIVEEIAYENGWITRDQLMESAERYGKSPYGRHLKGIADGEIMLVPNQKN
;
A
#
# COMPACT_ATOMS: atom_id res chain seq x y z
N MET A 1 15.41 -2.86 -1.87
CA MET A 1 14.16 -3.19 -1.13
C MET A 1 13.15 -3.83 -2.05
N LYS A 2 12.42 -4.83 -1.59
CA LYS A 2 11.29 -5.48 -2.24
C LYS A 2 9.96 -4.89 -1.78
N GLY A 3 8.91 -5.02 -2.58
CA GLY A 3 7.55 -4.61 -2.20
C GLY A 3 6.56 -5.76 -2.32
N ILE A 4 5.59 -5.83 -1.42
CA ILE A 4 4.47 -6.78 -1.48
C ILE A 4 3.17 -5.99 -1.47
N ILE A 5 2.26 -6.31 -2.39
CA ILE A 5 0.86 -5.90 -2.31
C ILE A 5 0.04 -7.13 -1.95
N LEU A 6 -0.56 -7.11 -0.77
CA LEU A 6 -1.46 -8.18 -0.35
C LEU A 6 -2.88 -7.88 -0.82
N ALA A 7 -3.28 -8.55 -1.88
CA ALA A 7 -4.57 -8.40 -2.56
C ALA A 7 -5.42 -9.68 -2.41
N GLY A 8 -5.34 -10.30 -1.24
CA GLY A 8 -6.12 -11.48 -0.87
C GLY A 8 -7.44 -11.14 -0.17
N GLY A 9 -8.03 -12.17 0.43
CA GLY A 9 -9.27 -12.07 1.21
C GLY A 9 -10.52 -12.36 0.39
N SER A 10 -11.58 -12.78 1.08
CA SER A 10 -12.85 -13.20 0.46
C SER A 10 -13.74 -12.04 -0.01
N GLY A 11 -13.50 -10.82 0.48
CA GLY A 11 -14.29 -9.64 0.13
C GLY A 11 -15.78 -9.71 0.51
N THR A 12 -16.17 -10.61 1.42
CA THR A 12 -17.60 -10.89 1.74
C THR A 12 -18.36 -9.68 2.26
N ARG A 13 -17.70 -8.74 2.93
CA ARG A 13 -18.31 -7.48 3.38
C ARG A 13 -18.78 -6.59 2.24
N LEU A 14 -18.30 -6.84 1.02
CA LEU A 14 -18.67 -6.11 -0.20
C LEU A 14 -19.57 -6.92 -1.13
N TYR A 15 -20.18 -8.00 -0.65
CA TYR A 15 -21.17 -8.71 -1.47
C TYR A 15 -22.39 -7.83 -1.74
N PRO A 16 -22.97 -7.86 -2.99
CA PRO A 16 -22.64 -8.78 -4.11
C PRO A 16 -21.52 -8.30 -5.05
N LEU A 17 -20.88 -7.13 -4.83
CA LEU A 17 -19.88 -6.55 -5.74
C LEU A 17 -18.68 -7.50 -5.99
N THR A 18 -18.30 -8.27 -4.98
CA THR A 18 -17.14 -9.17 -5.00
C THR A 18 -17.47 -10.64 -5.29
N THR A 19 -18.69 -10.96 -5.73
CA THR A 19 -19.06 -12.35 -6.06
C THR A 19 -18.24 -12.93 -7.21
N VAL A 20 -17.85 -12.10 -8.18
CA VAL A 20 -17.14 -12.53 -9.40
C VAL A 20 -15.77 -11.87 -9.58
N THR A 21 -15.36 -10.98 -8.68
CA THR A 21 -14.09 -10.26 -8.78
C THR A 21 -13.51 -9.99 -7.40
N SER A 22 -12.18 -9.82 -7.34
CA SER A 22 -11.50 -9.35 -6.14
C SER A 22 -11.92 -7.92 -5.78
N LYS A 23 -11.97 -7.61 -4.48
CA LYS A 23 -12.21 -6.25 -3.98
C LYS A 23 -11.23 -5.25 -4.60
N GLN A 24 -9.95 -5.59 -4.69
CA GLN A 24 -8.89 -4.72 -5.18
C GLN A 24 -8.96 -4.43 -6.68
N LEU A 25 -9.84 -5.12 -7.41
CA LEU A 25 -10.16 -4.84 -8.81
C LEU A 25 -11.41 -3.98 -9.00
N LEU A 26 -12.16 -3.72 -7.93
CA LEU A 26 -13.28 -2.77 -7.99
C LEU A 26 -12.76 -1.35 -8.28
N PRO A 27 -13.54 -0.54 -9.00
CA PRO A 27 -13.16 0.83 -9.27
C PRO A 27 -13.24 1.69 -7.99
N VAL A 28 -12.24 2.51 -7.76
CA VAL A 28 -12.31 3.64 -6.85
C VAL A 28 -12.23 4.89 -7.71
N TYR A 29 -13.37 5.49 -7.99
CA TYR A 29 -13.60 6.59 -8.91
C TYR A 29 -13.20 6.25 -10.37
N ASP A 30 -11.96 6.49 -10.78
CA ASP A 30 -11.52 6.48 -12.18
C ASP A 30 -10.55 5.34 -12.54
N LYS A 31 -10.16 4.51 -11.57
CA LYS A 31 -9.21 3.40 -11.78
C LYS A 31 -9.44 2.23 -10.82
N PRO A 32 -8.91 1.03 -11.11
CA PRO A 32 -8.96 -0.10 -10.18
C PRO A 32 -8.27 0.23 -8.86
N MET A 33 -8.84 -0.24 -7.75
CA MET A 33 -8.34 0.01 -6.39
C MET A 33 -6.85 -0.31 -6.24
N ILE A 34 -6.36 -1.40 -6.84
CA ILE A 34 -4.96 -1.85 -6.75
C ILE A 34 -3.94 -0.79 -7.21
N TYR A 35 -4.34 0.19 -8.04
CA TYR A 35 -3.44 1.25 -8.50
C TYR A 35 -3.01 2.19 -7.38
N TYR A 36 -3.83 2.36 -6.35
CA TYR A 36 -3.50 3.23 -5.20
C TYR A 36 -2.37 2.64 -4.36
N PRO A 37 -2.43 1.40 -3.82
CA PRO A 37 -1.29 0.82 -3.11
C PRO A 37 -0.06 0.62 -4.02
N LEU A 38 -0.25 0.32 -5.32
CA LEU A 38 0.85 0.27 -6.28
C LEU A 38 1.56 1.63 -6.37
N SER A 39 0.82 2.74 -6.48
CA SER A 39 1.39 4.08 -6.52
C SER A 39 2.20 4.40 -5.26
N VAL A 40 1.80 3.91 -4.09
CA VAL A 40 2.52 4.09 -2.83
C VAL A 40 3.89 3.44 -2.88
N LEU A 41 3.99 2.18 -3.33
CA LEU A 41 5.27 1.50 -3.47
C LEU A 41 6.16 2.18 -4.52
N MET A 42 5.58 2.63 -5.63
CA MET A 42 6.31 3.33 -6.68
C MET A 42 6.82 4.71 -6.22
N MET A 43 6.03 5.47 -5.45
CA MET A 43 6.48 6.73 -4.80
C MET A 43 7.58 6.50 -3.78
N ALA A 44 7.61 5.34 -3.13
CA ALA A 44 8.71 4.91 -2.25
C ALA A 44 9.99 4.54 -3.00
N GLY A 45 9.94 4.42 -4.33
CA GLY A 45 11.08 4.03 -5.16
C GLY A 45 11.22 2.52 -5.36
N ILE A 46 10.23 1.73 -4.98
CA ILE A 46 10.26 0.27 -5.04
C ILE A 46 9.82 -0.21 -6.43
N ARG A 47 10.65 -1.03 -7.07
CA ARG A 47 10.45 -1.53 -8.45
C ARG A 47 10.21 -3.02 -8.55
N ASP A 48 10.66 -3.81 -7.58
CA ASP A 48 10.39 -5.26 -7.52
C ASP A 48 9.20 -5.48 -6.60
N ILE A 49 8.07 -5.91 -7.16
CA ILE A 49 6.79 -5.95 -6.46
C ILE A 49 6.13 -7.31 -6.64
N LEU A 50 5.81 -7.97 -5.52
CA LEU A 50 5.06 -9.21 -5.46
C LEU A 50 3.58 -8.92 -5.20
N ILE A 51 2.72 -9.40 -6.07
CA ILE A 51 1.27 -9.38 -5.87
C ILE A 51 0.85 -10.74 -5.29
N ILE A 52 0.29 -10.72 -4.09
CA ILE A 52 -0.25 -11.92 -3.44
C ILE A 52 -1.76 -11.85 -3.47
N SER A 53 -2.41 -12.86 -4.05
CA SER A 53 -3.87 -12.91 -4.16
C SER A 53 -4.40 -14.33 -4.10
N THR A 54 -5.75 -14.46 -4.07
CA THR A 54 -6.42 -15.76 -4.05
C THR A 54 -6.18 -16.53 -5.36
N PRO A 55 -6.30 -17.88 -5.35
CA PRO A 55 -6.18 -18.67 -6.59
C PRO A 55 -7.16 -18.22 -7.68
N LYS A 56 -8.36 -17.79 -7.28
CA LYS A 56 -9.42 -17.34 -8.19
C LYS A 56 -9.09 -16.00 -8.85
N ASP A 57 -8.52 -15.07 -8.10
CA ASP A 57 -8.39 -13.68 -8.54
C ASP A 57 -7.02 -13.36 -9.13
N LEU A 58 -5.96 -14.10 -8.78
CA LEU A 58 -4.60 -13.86 -9.24
C LEU A 58 -4.47 -13.73 -10.77
N PRO A 59 -5.12 -14.57 -11.60
CA PRO A 59 -5.06 -14.41 -13.06
C PRO A 59 -5.63 -13.08 -13.58
N ASN A 60 -6.52 -12.43 -12.82
CA ASN A 60 -7.06 -11.13 -13.19
C ASN A 60 -6.05 -10.01 -12.91
N PHE A 61 -5.27 -10.12 -11.84
CA PHE A 61 -4.15 -9.20 -11.58
C PHE A 61 -3.05 -9.36 -12.62
N GLU A 62 -2.68 -10.59 -12.97
CA GLU A 62 -1.71 -10.86 -14.05
C GLU A 62 -2.14 -10.24 -15.38
N ARG A 63 -3.42 -10.35 -15.73
CA ARG A 63 -3.98 -9.76 -16.96
C ARG A 63 -4.00 -8.23 -16.91
N LEU A 64 -4.29 -7.63 -15.74
CA LEU A 64 -4.35 -6.18 -15.57
C LEU A 64 -2.97 -5.54 -15.59
N LEU A 65 -2.03 -6.11 -14.85
CA LEU A 65 -0.74 -5.48 -14.54
C LEU A 65 0.41 -6.00 -15.42
N GLY A 66 0.27 -7.20 -16.01
CA GLY A 66 1.30 -7.83 -16.84
C GLY A 66 2.58 -8.14 -16.06
N ASP A 67 3.71 -7.96 -16.70
CA ASP A 67 5.03 -8.15 -16.10
C ASP A 67 5.58 -6.88 -15.39
N GLY A 68 4.85 -5.76 -15.49
CA GLY A 68 5.23 -4.47 -14.93
C GLY A 68 6.10 -3.58 -15.82
N SER A 69 6.55 -4.06 -16.98
CA SER A 69 7.45 -3.31 -17.88
C SER A 69 6.86 -1.98 -18.33
N HIS A 70 5.54 -1.90 -18.51
CA HIS A 70 4.83 -0.66 -18.85
C HIS A 70 4.92 0.43 -17.79
N TYR A 71 5.16 0.04 -16.55
CA TYR A 71 5.30 0.94 -15.41
C TYR A 71 6.75 1.08 -14.97
N GLY A 72 7.70 0.50 -15.72
CA GLY A 72 9.11 0.50 -15.34
C GLY A 72 9.43 -0.26 -14.06
N VAL A 73 8.57 -1.19 -13.66
CA VAL A 73 8.70 -2.08 -12.50
C VAL A 73 8.72 -3.54 -12.94
N ARG A 74 8.93 -4.46 -12.00
CA ARG A 74 8.83 -5.91 -12.22
C ARG A 74 7.80 -6.48 -11.28
N PHE A 75 6.77 -7.13 -11.83
CA PHE A 75 5.79 -7.86 -11.04
C PHE A 75 6.13 -9.34 -10.97
N SER A 76 5.96 -9.88 -9.77
CA SER A 76 5.86 -11.30 -9.49
C SER A 76 4.50 -11.59 -8.88
N TYR A 77 4.03 -12.82 -8.98
CA TYR A 77 2.70 -13.21 -8.55
C TYR A 77 2.76 -14.45 -7.69
N LYS A 78 2.00 -14.48 -6.59
CA LYS A 78 1.95 -15.62 -5.67
C LYS A 78 0.54 -15.86 -5.20
N VAL A 79 0.14 -17.12 -5.22
CA VAL A 79 -1.16 -17.55 -4.68
C VAL A 79 -1.11 -17.56 -3.15
N GLN A 80 -2.13 -16.95 -2.52
CA GLN A 80 -2.47 -17.14 -1.12
C GLN A 80 -3.58 -18.19 -1.03
N PRO A 81 -3.30 -19.42 -0.59
CA PRO A 81 -4.29 -20.51 -0.60
C PRO A 81 -5.43 -20.26 0.39
N SER A 82 -5.12 -19.67 1.54
CA SER A 82 -6.05 -19.32 2.62
C SER A 82 -5.65 -17.99 3.26
N PRO A 83 -6.60 -17.20 3.75
CA PRO A 83 -6.32 -15.90 4.38
C PRO A 83 -5.92 -16.07 5.85
N ASP A 84 -4.74 -16.64 6.11
CA ASP A 84 -4.26 -16.99 7.45
C ASP A 84 -3.60 -15.83 8.20
N GLY A 85 -3.90 -14.60 7.82
CA GLY A 85 -3.40 -13.37 8.44
C GLY A 85 -2.39 -12.61 7.59
N LEU A 86 -2.11 -11.36 7.98
CA LEU A 86 -1.28 -10.46 7.17
C LEU A 86 0.20 -10.85 7.20
N ALA A 87 0.72 -11.37 8.33
CA ALA A 87 2.12 -11.78 8.42
C ALA A 87 2.44 -13.00 7.54
N GLN A 88 1.43 -13.78 7.09
CA GLN A 88 1.59 -14.85 6.12
C GLN A 88 2.23 -14.37 4.80
N ALA A 89 2.02 -13.09 4.43
CA ALA A 89 2.57 -12.53 3.21
C ALA A 89 4.10 -12.67 3.12
N PHE A 90 4.80 -12.53 4.25
CA PHE A 90 6.25 -12.67 4.29
C PHE A 90 6.71 -14.12 4.16
N LEU A 91 5.93 -15.08 4.66
CA LEU A 91 6.20 -16.51 4.50
C LEU A 91 5.99 -16.96 3.07
N LEU A 92 4.89 -16.51 2.43
CA LEU A 92 4.61 -16.78 1.02
C LEU A 92 5.62 -16.10 0.10
N GLY A 93 6.09 -14.93 0.49
CA GLY A 93 7.05 -14.12 -0.25
C GLY A 93 8.52 -14.40 0.06
N GLU A 94 8.87 -15.37 0.91
CA GLU A 94 10.24 -15.61 1.40
C GLU A 94 11.26 -15.71 0.26
N GLU A 95 10.96 -16.52 -0.76
CA GLU A 95 11.82 -16.69 -1.94
C GLU A 95 11.99 -15.38 -2.73
N PHE A 96 10.92 -14.58 -2.86
CA PHE A 96 10.95 -13.29 -3.54
C PHE A 96 11.72 -12.23 -2.73
N ILE A 97 11.54 -12.20 -1.42
CA ILE A 97 12.22 -11.28 -0.51
C ILE A 97 13.72 -11.56 -0.48
N ALA A 98 14.10 -12.84 -0.46
CA ALA A 98 15.49 -13.29 -0.56
C ALA A 98 16.45 -12.61 0.44
N GLY A 99 15.99 -12.31 1.66
CA GLY A 99 16.78 -11.65 2.71
C GLY A 99 16.99 -10.15 2.50
N GLU A 100 16.28 -9.53 1.56
CA GLU A 100 16.29 -8.07 1.39
C GLU A 100 15.25 -7.39 2.30
N PRO A 101 15.42 -6.10 2.65
CA PRO A 101 14.36 -5.29 3.25
C PRO A 101 13.09 -5.31 2.40
N CYS A 102 11.92 -5.34 3.05
CA CYS A 102 10.64 -5.51 2.38
C CYS A 102 9.57 -4.55 2.88
N ALA A 103 8.86 -3.91 1.95
CA ALA A 103 7.63 -3.17 2.25
C ALA A 103 6.40 -4.05 1.98
N LEU A 104 5.38 -3.92 2.82
CA LEU A 104 4.06 -4.50 2.62
C LEU A 104 3.03 -3.39 2.60
N VAL A 105 2.15 -3.41 1.59
CA VAL A 105 0.96 -2.56 1.56
C VAL A 105 -0.28 -3.43 1.35
N LEU A 106 -1.36 -3.10 2.05
CA LEU A 106 -2.65 -3.75 1.86
C LEU A 106 -3.30 -3.24 0.58
N GLY A 107 -3.79 -4.15 -0.24
CA GLY A 107 -4.32 -3.87 -1.58
C GLY A 107 -5.61 -3.05 -1.62
N ASP A 108 -6.21 -2.80 -0.47
CA ASP A 108 -7.44 -2.03 -0.27
C ASP A 108 -7.23 -0.71 0.50
N ASN A 109 -5.98 -0.33 0.71
CA ASN A 109 -5.63 0.90 1.40
C ASN A 109 -5.24 2.01 0.40
N ILE A 110 -5.78 3.19 0.63
CA ILE A 110 -5.49 4.39 -0.16
C ILE A 110 -4.77 5.38 0.75
N PHE A 111 -3.65 5.88 0.28
CA PHE A 111 -2.87 6.91 0.96
C PHE A 111 -2.77 8.14 0.07
N TYR A 112 -2.99 9.30 0.65
CA TYR A 112 -2.84 10.58 -0.01
C TYR A 112 -2.29 11.62 0.96
N GLY A 113 -1.45 12.53 0.48
CA GLY A 113 -0.94 13.64 1.28
C GLY A 113 0.27 14.31 0.65
N ASN A 114 0.40 15.60 0.94
CA ASN A 114 1.56 16.35 0.49
C ASN A 114 2.85 15.82 1.16
N GLY A 115 3.88 15.58 0.36
CA GLY A 115 5.16 15.05 0.86
C GLY A 115 5.13 13.56 1.21
N LEU A 116 4.06 12.82 0.84
CA LEU A 116 3.97 11.38 1.08
C LEU A 116 5.19 10.63 0.54
N GLY A 117 5.59 10.87 -0.72
CA GLY A 117 6.75 10.22 -1.33
C GLY A 117 8.06 10.42 -0.53
N ALA A 118 8.33 11.63 -0.01
CA ALA A 118 9.49 11.88 0.83
C ALA A 118 9.42 11.11 2.17
N THR A 119 8.20 11.03 2.73
CA THR A 119 7.94 10.25 3.96
C THR A 119 8.22 8.76 3.75
N LEU A 120 7.76 8.21 2.62
CA LEU A 120 7.96 6.80 2.25
C LEU A 120 9.44 6.48 2.01
N ARG A 121 10.16 7.33 1.27
CA ARG A 121 11.60 7.15 1.04
C ARG A 121 12.44 7.17 2.33
N LYS A 122 12.02 7.95 3.35
CA LYS A 122 12.66 7.90 4.67
C LYS A 122 12.44 6.55 5.37
N ALA A 123 11.26 5.95 5.23
CA ALA A 123 10.98 4.62 5.76
C ALA A 123 11.81 3.55 5.03
N VAL A 124 11.94 3.65 3.70
CA VAL A 124 12.83 2.80 2.89
C VAL A 124 14.26 2.89 3.40
N ALA A 125 14.81 4.11 3.52
CA ALA A 125 16.19 4.31 3.96
C ALA A 125 16.46 3.71 5.34
N LYS A 126 15.52 3.83 6.29
CA LYS A 126 15.62 3.20 7.62
C LYS A 126 15.65 1.67 7.55
N ALA A 127 14.77 1.09 6.78
CA ALA A 127 14.74 -0.36 6.62
C ALA A 127 16.00 -0.89 5.93
N GLU A 128 16.52 -0.18 4.92
CA GLU A 128 17.74 -0.55 4.20
C GLU A 128 19.02 -0.34 5.04
N SER A 129 18.98 0.52 6.06
CA SER A 129 20.10 0.69 7.00
C SER A 129 20.06 -0.30 8.19
N GLY A 130 19.06 -1.21 8.23
CA GLY A 130 18.90 -2.15 9.34
C GLY A 130 18.39 -1.51 10.63
N GLU A 131 17.73 -0.33 10.54
CA GLU A 131 17.14 0.36 11.71
C GLU A 131 15.76 -0.22 12.11
N GLY A 132 15.43 -1.42 11.65
CA GLY A 132 14.24 -2.17 12.01
C GLY A 132 13.02 -1.83 11.15
N ALA A 133 11.84 -1.81 11.77
CA ALA A 133 10.56 -1.60 11.11
C ALA A 133 10.10 -0.13 11.18
N SER A 134 9.39 0.31 10.14
CA SER A 134 8.65 1.57 10.13
C SER A 134 7.19 1.33 9.78
N VAL A 135 6.28 1.81 10.63
CA VAL A 135 4.83 1.75 10.45
C VAL A 135 4.23 3.14 10.60
N PHE A 136 2.99 3.32 10.13
CA PHE A 136 2.34 4.62 10.14
C PHE A 136 1.10 4.58 11.02
N GLY A 137 1.06 5.48 12.02
CA GLY A 137 -0.09 5.70 12.88
C GLY A 137 -1.01 6.78 12.29
N TYR A 138 -2.30 6.52 12.27
CA TYR A 138 -3.33 7.44 11.82
C TYR A 138 -4.41 7.60 12.88
N TYR A 139 -4.85 8.84 13.13
CA TYR A 139 -5.90 9.13 14.12
C TYR A 139 -7.28 8.76 13.57
N VAL A 140 -8.04 7.96 14.31
CA VAL A 140 -9.39 7.51 13.97
C VAL A 140 -10.34 7.64 15.15
N ASP A 141 -11.63 7.66 14.88
CA ASP A 141 -12.67 7.74 15.92
C ASP A 141 -13.07 6.36 16.47
N ASP A 142 -12.85 5.27 15.71
CA ASP A 142 -13.21 3.89 16.02
C ASP A 142 -11.98 2.94 16.06
N PRO A 143 -11.00 3.19 16.96
CA PRO A 143 -9.70 2.49 16.94
C PRO A 143 -9.77 0.99 17.29
N GLU A 144 -10.86 0.50 17.90
CA GLU A 144 -11.05 -0.90 18.27
C GLU A 144 -11.11 -1.86 17.05
N ARG A 145 -11.13 -1.34 15.84
CA ARG A 145 -11.21 -2.16 14.62
C ARG A 145 -9.85 -2.62 14.11
N TYR A 146 -8.76 -2.06 14.59
CA TYR A 146 -7.41 -2.17 14.03
C TYR A 146 -6.33 -2.41 15.10
N GLY A 147 -5.09 -2.51 14.68
CA GLY A 147 -3.96 -2.48 15.60
C GLY A 147 -3.74 -1.07 16.15
N VAL A 148 -3.81 -0.91 17.46
CA VAL A 148 -3.72 0.40 18.15
C VAL A 148 -2.35 0.57 18.80
N VAL A 149 -1.74 1.74 18.57
CA VAL A 149 -0.45 2.12 19.16
C VAL A 149 -0.68 3.05 20.35
N GLU A 150 -0.04 2.74 21.49
CA GLU A 150 0.07 3.64 22.64
C GLU A 150 1.42 4.38 22.58
N PHE A 151 1.41 5.66 22.90
CA PHE A 151 2.60 6.50 22.96
C PHE A 151 2.86 7.03 24.36
N ASP A 152 4.14 7.17 24.72
CA ASP A 152 4.56 7.88 25.92
C ASP A 152 4.53 9.42 25.72
N GLU A 153 4.99 10.16 26.76
CA GLU A 153 5.07 11.62 26.75
C GLU A 153 6.05 12.15 25.69
N ASP A 154 7.07 11.35 25.34
CA ASP A 154 8.06 11.65 24.29
C ASP A 154 7.60 11.26 22.89
N LYS A 155 6.35 10.80 22.72
CA LYS A 155 5.76 10.30 21.49
C LYS A 155 6.44 9.06 20.92
N LYS A 156 7.04 8.25 21.76
CA LYS A 156 7.55 6.92 21.40
C LYS A 156 6.46 5.89 21.60
N ALA A 157 6.36 4.93 20.69
CA ALA A 157 5.46 3.81 20.84
C ALA A 157 5.91 2.93 22.02
N VAL A 158 4.99 2.65 22.94
CA VAL A 158 5.24 1.81 24.13
C VAL A 158 4.45 0.53 24.13
N SER A 159 3.33 0.49 23.43
CA SER A 159 2.58 -0.74 23.21
C SER A 159 1.87 -0.73 21.85
N ILE A 160 1.56 -1.93 21.37
CA ILE A 160 0.73 -2.14 20.16
C ILE A 160 -0.19 -3.33 20.43
N GLU A 161 -1.50 -3.16 20.24
CA GLU A 161 -2.51 -4.17 20.50
C GLU A 161 -3.44 -4.36 19.32
N GLU A 162 -3.70 -5.61 18.92
CA GLU A 162 -4.64 -5.94 17.86
C GLU A 162 -6.08 -5.89 18.37
N LYS A 163 -6.89 -5.00 17.76
CA LYS A 163 -8.33 -4.86 18.03
C LYS A 163 -8.68 -4.88 19.52
N PRO A 164 -8.09 -3.98 20.33
CA PRO A 164 -8.31 -3.97 21.77
C PRO A 164 -9.76 -3.63 22.10
N ALA A 165 -10.35 -4.32 23.07
CA ALA A 165 -11.69 -3.98 23.56
C ALA A 165 -11.74 -2.61 24.26
N HIS A 166 -10.60 -2.15 24.78
CA HIS A 166 -10.42 -0.85 25.43
C HIS A 166 -9.16 -0.19 24.87
N PRO A 167 -9.27 0.53 23.72
CA PRO A 167 -8.12 1.17 23.07
C PRO A 167 -7.46 2.20 23.99
N LYS A 168 -6.13 2.17 24.07
CA LYS A 168 -5.34 3.11 24.88
C LYS A 168 -5.05 4.41 24.14
N SER A 169 -5.30 4.47 22.85
CA SER A 169 -5.17 5.66 22.03
C SER A 169 -6.13 5.62 20.83
N HIS A 170 -6.24 6.72 20.11
CA HIS A 170 -6.94 6.80 18.82
C HIS A 170 -6.03 6.61 17.61
N TYR A 171 -4.77 6.19 17.81
CA TYR A 171 -3.85 5.98 16.70
C TYR A 171 -3.83 4.51 16.32
N GLU A 172 -4.36 4.20 15.14
CA GLU A 172 -4.25 2.87 14.56
C GLU A 172 -3.06 2.76 13.59
N VAL A 173 -2.53 1.57 13.44
CA VAL A 173 -1.51 1.26 12.44
C VAL A 173 -2.17 1.03 11.10
N THR A 174 -1.82 1.85 10.12
CA THR A 174 -2.34 1.74 8.75
C THR A 174 -1.81 0.49 8.06
N GLY A 175 -2.41 0.11 6.92
CA GLY A 175 -1.98 -1.04 6.13
C GLY A 175 -0.73 -0.80 5.27
N LEU A 176 0.28 -0.14 5.83
CA LEU A 176 1.56 0.14 5.15
C LEU A 176 2.72 -0.03 6.11
N TYR A 177 3.63 -0.92 5.76
CA TYR A 177 4.71 -1.40 6.61
C TYR A 177 6.02 -1.46 5.83
N PHE A 178 7.14 -1.10 6.48
CA PHE A 178 8.49 -1.23 5.95
C PHE A 178 9.34 -1.96 6.98
N TYR A 179 10.00 -3.02 6.56
CA TYR A 179 10.80 -3.88 7.42
C TYR A 179 12.20 -4.05 6.86
N ASP A 180 13.16 -4.23 7.76
CA ASP A 180 14.52 -4.63 7.43
C ASP A 180 14.58 -6.11 6.94
N GLU A 181 15.79 -6.61 6.73
CA GLU A 181 16.06 -7.98 6.23
C GLU A 181 15.58 -9.09 7.16
N HIS A 182 15.28 -8.80 8.43
CA HIS A 182 14.89 -9.80 9.43
C HIS A 182 13.39 -10.15 9.39
N VAL A 183 12.58 -9.49 8.57
CA VAL A 183 11.12 -9.63 8.56
C VAL A 183 10.66 -11.07 8.41
N VAL A 184 11.29 -11.86 7.54
CA VAL A 184 10.92 -13.27 7.32
C VAL A 184 11.22 -14.12 8.55
N GLU A 185 12.36 -13.88 9.21
CA GLU A 185 12.73 -14.57 10.45
C GLU A 185 11.72 -14.30 11.55
N TYR A 186 11.34 -13.03 11.76
CA TYR A 186 10.31 -12.66 12.72
C TYR A 186 8.94 -13.22 12.34
N ALA A 187 8.55 -13.19 11.07
CA ALA A 187 7.27 -13.75 10.60
C ALA A 187 7.16 -15.26 10.87
N LYS A 188 8.26 -16.03 10.77
CA LYS A 188 8.31 -17.46 11.13
C LYS A 188 8.05 -17.73 12.62
N ARG A 189 8.23 -16.74 13.46
CA ARG A 189 8.03 -16.84 14.93
C ARG A 189 6.62 -16.43 15.35
N VAL A 190 5.86 -15.73 14.51
CA VAL A 190 4.46 -15.36 14.77
C VAL A 190 3.63 -16.62 14.96
N ARG A 191 2.78 -16.63 15.96
CA ARG A 191 1.85 -17.73 16.24
C ARG A 191 0.43 -17.31 15.89
N PRO A 192 -0.43 -18.24 15.43
CA PRO A 192 -1.83 -17.92 15.20
C PRO A 192 -2.48 -17.37 16.46
N SER A 193 -3.21 -16.26 16.30
CA SER A 193 -4.01 -15.64 17.35
C SER A 193 -5.22 -16.51 17.71
N ALA A 194 -6.03 -16.05 18.68
CA ALA A 194 -7.31 -16.69 19.00
C ALA A 194 -8.28 -16.73 17.81
N ARG A 195 -8.06 -15.90 16.78
CA ARG A 195 -8.81 -15.91 15.51
C ARG A 195 -8.25 -16.89 14.47
N GLY A 196 -7.13 -17.55 14.77
CA GLY A 196 -6.41 -18.43 13.85
C GLY A 196 -5.55 -17.70 12.83
N GLU A 197 -5.33 -16.39 12.99
CA GLU A 197 -4.59 -15.54 12.05
C GLU A 197 -3.16 -15.25 12.53
N LEU A 198 -2.21 -15.21 11.61
CA LEU A 198 -0.85 -14.70 11.83
C LEU A 198 -0.91 -13.17 11.79
N GLU A 199 -1.05 -12.57 12.97
CA GLU A 199 -1.29 -11.14 13.10
C GLU A 199 -0.03 -10.32 12.77
N ILE A 200 -0.19 -9.29 11.96
CA ILE A 200 0.92 -8.35 11.70
C ILE A 200 1.24 -7.51 12.94
N THR A 201 0.27 -7.33 13.81
CA THR A 201 0.47 -6.65 15.10
C THR A 201 1.43 -7.41 15.99
N ASP A 202 1.42 -8.76 15.98
CA ASP A 202 2.39 -9.56 16.73
C ASP A 202 3.79 -9.48 16.13
N LEU A 203 3.89 -9.41 14.79
CA LEU A 203 5.16 -9.12 14.12
C LEU A 203 5.71 -7.74 14.52
N ASN A 204 4.87 -6.71 14.48
CA ASN A 204 5.25 -5.35 14.90
C ASN A 204 5.64 -5.29 16.38
N ARG A 205 4.97 -6.06 17.25
CA ARG A 205 5.32 -6.16 18.69
C ARG A 205 6.72 -6.72 18.88
N MET A 206 7.14 -7.72 18.10
CA MET A 206 8.51 -8.24 18.18
C MET A 206 9.56 -7.16 17.86
N TYR A 207 9.30 -6.30 16.87
CA TYR A 207 10.14 -5.15 16.58
C TYR A 207 10.11 -4.09 17.69
N LEU A 208 8.93 -3.86 18.30
CA LEU A 208 8.79 -2.95 19.43
C LEU A 208 9.59 -3.43 20.65
N ASP A 209 9.46 -4.71 21.00
CA ASP A 209 10.17 -5.34 22.14
C ASP A 209 11.69 -5.33 21.93
N ALA A 210 12.13 -5.40 20.68
CA ALA A 210 13.55 -5.26 20.32
C ALA A 210 14.04 -3.79 20.28
N GLY A 211 13.16 -2.80 20.50
CA GLY A 211 13.47 -1.38 20.38
C GLY A 211 13.69 -0.90 18.93
N MET A 212 13.21 -1.67 17.95
CA MET A 212 13.43 -1.48 16.53
C MET A 212 12.16 -1.12 15.77
N LEU A 213 11.07 -0.72 16.44
CA LEU A 213 9.84 -0.24 15.80
C LEU A 213 9.81 1.29 15.74
N ASN A 214 9.77 1.85 14.53
CA ASN A 214 9.56 3.27 14.29
C ASN A 214 8.10 3.51 13.93
N VAL A 215 7.36 4.22 14.76
CA VAL A 215 5.99 4.63 14.44
C VAL A 215 5.98 6.10 14.03
N ARG A 216 5.53 6.38 12.81
CA ARG A 216 5.38 7.73 12.29
C ARG A 216 3.91 8.08 12.18
N THR A 217 3.46 9.12 12.86
CA THR A 217 2.08 9.58 12.74
C THR A 217 1.86 10.37 11.44
N LEU A 218 0.81 10.02 10.71
CA LEU A 218 0.31 10.78 9.58
C LEU A 218 -0.67 11.83 10.13
N GLY A 219 -0.25 13.09 10.14
CA GLY A 219 -1.01 14.20 10.71
C GLY A 219 -2.00 14.81 9.70
N ARG A 220 -2.47 16.03 10.01
CA ARG A 220 -3.36 16.80 9.13
C ARG A 220 -2.72 17.01 7.78
N GLY A 221 -3.52 16.90 6.71
CA GLY A 221 -3.05 16.96 5.33
C GLY A 221 -2.72 15.61 4.71
N TYR A 222 -2.75 14.53 5.50
CA TYR A 222 -2.78 13.16 5.01
C TYR A 222 -4.19 12.60 5.08
N ALA A 223 -4.53 11.74 4.13
CA ALA A 223 -5.70 10.89 4.17
C ALA A 223 -5.26 9.43 4.05
N TRP A 224 -5.80 8.59 4.90
CA TRP A 224 -5.74 7.15 4.81
C TRP A 224 -7.15 6.61 4.81
N LEU A 225 -7.47 5.75 3.83
CA LEU A 225 -8.79 5.20 3.63
C LEU A 225 -8.69 3.68 3.52
N ASP A 226 -9.39 2.97 4.40
CA ASP A 226 -9.61 1.52 4.31
C ASP A 226 -10.95 1.26 3.62
N THR A 227 -10.92 0.65 2.45
CA THR A 227 -12.09 0.42 1.61
C THR A 227 -12.79 -0.91 1.93
N GLY A 228 -12.84 -1.28 3.21
CA GLY A 228 -13.30 -2.58 3.68
C GLY A 228 -14.83 -2.79 3.71
N THR A 229 -15.64 -1.74 3.58
CA THR A 229 -17.10 -1.77 3.61
C THR A 229 -17.70 -1.03 2.41
N MET A 230 -19.03 -1.16 2.18
CA MET A 230 -19.71 -0.45 1.10
C MET A 230 -19.59 1.06 1.25
N ASP A 231 -19.81 1.56 2.47
CA ASP A 231 -19.75 3.00 2.76
C ASP A 231 -18.33 3.53 2.58
N SER A 232 -17.31 2.84 3.14
CA SER A 232 -15.93 3.28 3.02
C SER A 232 -15.39 3.20 1.57
N LEU A 233 -15.86 2.25 0.76
CA LEU A 233 -15.56 2.19 -0.67
C LEU A 233 -16.18 3.38 -1.43
N PHE A 234 -17.41 3.73 -1.11
CA PHE A 234 -18.10 4.88 -1.70
C PHE A 234 -17.40 6.19 -1.29
N GLU A 235 -17.15 6.39 -0.01
CA GLU A 235 -16.44 7.57 0.54
C GLU A 235 -15.04 7.73 -0.08
N ALA A 236 -14.31 6.64 -0.27
CA ALA A 236 -13.02 6.67 -0.96
C ALA A 236 -13.14 7.19 -2.40
N GLY A 237 -14.18 6.76 -3.13
CA GLY A 237 -14.46 7.28 -4.48
C GLY A 237 -14.80 8.76 -4.48
N GLU A 238 -15.61 9.23 -3.53
CA GLU A 238 -15.95 10.65 -3.36
C GLU A 238 -14.73 11.48 -2.98
N PHE A 239 -13.89 10.99 -2.07
CA PHE A 239 -12.64 11.64 -1.68
C PHE A 239 -11.72 11.83 -2.89
N VAL A 240 -11.43 10.76 -3.63
CA VAL A 240 -10.56 10.81 -4.83
C VAL A 240 -11.11 11.82 -5.83
N ARG A 241 -12.41 11.72 -6.15
CA ARG A 241 -13.07 12.65 -7.08
C ARG A 241 -12.95 14.11 -6.61
N THR A 242 -13.16 14.36 -5.34
CA THR A 242 -13.15 15.72 -4.76
C THR A 242 -11.74 16.31 -4.83
N VAL A 243 -10.73 15.54 -4.42
CA VAL A 243 -9.33 15.96 -4.45
C VAL A 243 -8.88 16.26 -5.87
N GLN A 244 -9.13 15.35 -6.82
CA GLN A 244 -8.74 15.53 -8.22
C GLN A 244 -9.41 16.76 -8.83
N ARG A 245 -10.69 17.00 -8.54
CA ARG A 245 -11.40 18.20 -9.03
C ARG A 245 -10.88 19.49 -8.42
N ALA A 246 -10.55 19.48 -7.14
CA ALA A 246 -10.03 20.65 -6.45
C ALA A 246 -8.62 21.03 -6.90
N GLN A 247 -7.80 20.03 -7.22
CA GLN A 247 -6.41 20.24 -7.66
C GLN A 247 -6.24 20.38 -9.16
N GLY A 248 -7.24 19.94 -9.94
CA GLY A 248 -7.17 19.93 -11.41
C GLY A 248 -6.28 18.82 -11.98
N LEU A 249 -5.71 17.94 -11.14
CA LEU A 249 -4.83 16.84 -11.53
C LEU A 249 -5.32 15.53 -10.90
N PRO A 250 -5.24 14.40 -11.62
CA PRO A 250 -5.53 13.08 -11.07
C PRO A 250 -4.46 12.66 -10.07
N ILE A 251 -4.82 11.71 -9.19
CA ILE A 251 -3.90 11.14 -8.19
C ILE A 251 -3.62 9.66 -8.49
N ALA A 252 -2.52 9.14 -7.97
CA ALA A 252 -2.13 7.72 -8.10
C ALA A 252 -2.07 7.25 -9.57
N ILE A 253 -1.53 8.07 -10.45
CA ILE A 253 -1.29 7.73 -11.85
C ILE A 253 0.06 7.03 -11.95
N VAL A 254 0.04 5.71 -12.09
CA VAL A 254 1.24 4.87 -11.96
C VAL A 254 2.25 5.12 -13.08
N GLU A 255 1.81 5.40 -14.31
CA GLU A 255 2.68 5.75 -15.43
C GLU A 255 3.32 7.14 -15.25
N GLU A 256 2.59 8.10 -14.67
CA GLU A 256 3.15 9.42 -14.33
C GLU A 256 4.27 9.27 -13.31
N ILE A 257 4.04 8.51 -12.22
CA ILE A 257 5.05 8.24 -11.20
C ILE A 257 6.27 7.53 -11.79
N ALA A 258 6.05 6.58 -12.70
CA ALA A 258 7.14 5.90 -13.42
C ALA A 258 7.95 6.88 -14.28
N TYR A 259 7.29 7.78 -14.97
CA TYR A 259 7.93 8.79 -15.80
C TYR A 259 8.70 9.83 -14.96
N GLU A 260 8.11 10.35 -13.87
CA GLU A 260 8.77 11.27 -12.94
C GLU A 260 10.02 10.65 -12.30
N ASN A 261 9.98 9.34 -12.01
CA ASN A 261 11.12 8.60 -11.48
C ASN A 261 12.18 8.25 -12.57
N GLY A 262 11.91 8.53 -13.85
CA GLY A 262 12.79 8.19 -14.96
C GLY A 262 12.83 6.68 -15.26
N TRP A 263 11.82 5.92 -14.87
CA TRP A 263 11.75 4.47 -15.09
C TRP A 263 11.19 4.10 -16.45
N ILE A 264 10.40 4.99 -17.05
CA ILE A 264 9.92 4.90 -18.43
C ILE A 264 10.29 6.15 -19.21
N THR A 265 10.41 6.00 -20.53
CA THR A 265 10.68 7.10 -21.43
C THR A 265 9.40 7.86 -21.80
N ARG A 266 9.55 9.03 -22.44
CA ARG A 266 8.43 9.78 -23.03
C ARG A 266 7.64 8.94 -24.03
N ASP A 267 8.34 8.17 -24.86
CA ASP A 267 7.71 7.34 -25.89
C ASP A 267 6.87 6.22 -25.24
N GLN A 268 7.38 5.56 -24.20
CA GLN A 268 6.62 4.58 -23.43
C GLN A 268 5.40 5.19 -22.71
N LEU A 269 5.53 6.42 -22.21
CA LEU A 269 4.39 7.16 -21.65
C LEU A 269 3.33 7.45 -22.74
N MET A 270 3.76 7.81 -23.94
CA MET A 270 2.87 8.03 -25.08
C MET A 270 2.17 6.73 -25.52
N GLU A 271 2.88 5.60 -25.56
CA GLU A 271 2.27 4.29 -25.83
C GLU A 271 1.17 3.95 -24.80
N SER A 272 1.42 4.26 -23.52
CA SER A 272 0.42 4.09 -22.48
C SER A 272 -0.79 5.02 -22.69
N ALA A 273 -0.56 6.29 -23.07
CA ALA A 273 -1.62 7.23 -23.40
C ALA A 273 -2.50 6.73 -24.57
N GLU A 274 -1.89 6.18 -25.63
CA GLU A 274 -2.59 5.59 -26.77
C GLU A 274 -3.42 4.38 -26.39
N ARG A 275 -2.89 3.50 -25.51
CA ARG A 275 -3.60 2.33 -24.98
C ARG A 275 -4.89 2.73 -24.28
N TYR A 276 -4.86 3.79 -23.45
CA TYR A 276 -6.05 4.30 -22.75
C TYR A 276 -6.92 5.20 -23.62
N GLY A 277 -6.42 5.64 -24.77
CA GLY A 277 -7.15 6.35 -25.82
C GLY A 277 -7.80 7.65 -25.34
N LYS A 278 -9.07 7.83 -25.68
CA LYS A 278 -9.83 9.09 -25.38
C LYS A 278 -10.35 9.15 -23.93
N SER A 279 -9.95 8.23 -23.04
CA SER A 279 -10.33 8.31 -21.63
C SER A 279 -9.70 9.56 -20.99
N PRO A 280 -10.23 10.04 -19.84
CA PRO A 280 -9.57 11.10 -19.08
C PRO A 280 -8.15 10.71 -18.65
N TYR A 281 -7.93 9.44 -18.30
CA TYR A 281 -6.64 8.87 -17.94
C TYR A 281 -5.63 8.97 -19.10
N GLY A 282 -6.03 8.51 -20.31
CA GLY A 282 -5.18 8.58 -21.51
C GLY A 282 -4.87 10.01 -21.93
N ARG A 283 -5.86 10.94 -21.85
CA ARG A 283 -5.61 12.36 -22.14
C ARG A 283 -4.63 13.00 -21.17
N HIS A 284 -4.68 12.63 -19.87
CA HIS A 284 -3.74 13.11 -18.88
C HIS A 284 -2.30 12.69 -19.21
N LEU A 285 -2.08 11.40 -19.48
CA LEU A 285 -0.76 10.88 -19.87
C LEU A 285 -0.24 11.54 -21.15
N LYS A 286 -1.12 11.75 -22.13
CA LYS A 286 -0.78 12.45 -23.36
C LYS A 286 -0.35 13.89 -23.10
N GLY A 287 -1.08 14.62 -22.26
CA GLY A 287 -0.75 16.01 -21.89
C GLY A 287 0.62 16.11 -21.21
N ILE A 288 1.00 15.12 -20.36
CA ILE A 288 2.34 15.04 -19.79
C ILE A 288 3.40 14.78 -20.87
N ALA A 289 3.16 13.78 -21.72
CA ALA A 289 4.10 13.42 -22.78
C ALA A 289 4.31 14.53 -23.80
N ASP A 290 3.29 15.33 -24.10
CA ASP A 290 3.35 16.50 -25.00
C ASP A 290 3.92 17.75 -24.31
N GLY A 291 4.14 17.72 -22.98
CA GLY A 291 4.62 18.88 -22.21
C GLY A 291 3.56 19.95 -21.95
N GLU A 292 2.29 19.66 -22.19
CA GLU A 292 1.15 20.54 -21.90
C GLU A 292 0.84 20.57 -20.39
N ILE A 293 1.07 19.46 -19.70
CA ILE A 293 0.96 19.35 -18.24
C ILE A 293 2.37 19.34 -17.66
N MET A 294 2.70 20.40 -16.94
CA MET A 294 3.98 20.53 -16.26
C MET A 294 3.88 19.84 -14.89
N LEU A 295 4.56 18.72 -14.73
CA LEU A 295 4.70 18.08 -13.44
C LEU A 295 5.63 18.92 -12.56
N VAL A 296 5.15 19.32 -11.39
CA VAL A 296 6.03 19.90 -10.37
C VAL A 296 6.76 18.73 -9.72
N PRO A 297 8.09 18.63 -9.87
CA PRO A 297 8.82 17.50 -9.27
C PRO A 297 8.46 17.38 -7.81
N ASN A 298 8.01 16.21 -7.38
CA ASN A 298 7.87 15.90 -5.97
C ASN A 298 9.21 16.24 -5.30
N GLN A 299 9.20 17.20 -4.37
CA GLN A 299 10.42 17.73 -3.76
C GLN A 299 11.30 16.58 -3.29
N LYS A 300 12.43 16.41 -3.99
CA LYS A 300 13.52 15.47 -3.61
C LYS A 300 14.27 16.08 -2.42
N ASN A 301 13.59 16.26 -1.28
CA ASN A 301 14.23 16.70 -0.03
C ASN A 301 14.04 15.65 1.07
#